data_c5eea708f30e08d042e10df145150a8d
#
_entry.id   c5eea708f30e08d042e10df145150a8d
#
_cell.length_a   1.000
_cell.length_b   1.000
_cell.length_c   1.000
_cell.angle_alpha   90.00
_cell.angle_beta   90.00
_cell.angle_gamma   90.00
#
_symmetry.space_group_name_H-M   'P 1'
#
loop_
_entity.id
_entity.type
_entity.pdbx_description
1 polymer ?
#
loop_
_entity_poly.entity_id
_entity_poly.type
_entity_poly.pdbx_seq_one_letter_code
_entity_poly.pdbx_strand_id
1 'polypeptide(L)'
;LLEDDTLPERLKEITGDGVAVIFDMVGPDWNQLLKGLRIEGTLVMIGVLGGTKTELDLRGMMQRRQTLTAMTMRSQPLEKRIAIANVFNDRLAPLFANGRLRPLPLKTFPFSDAPAAHAHMIEDAFSGKRVLVVD
;
A
#
# COMPACT_ATOMS: atom_id res chain seq x y z
N LEU A 1 10.66 -4.05 2.59
CA LEU A 1 9.91 -3.74 3.81
C LEU A 1 10.79 -2.89 4.69
N LEU A 2 10.31 -1.71 5.09
CA LEU A 2 11.01 -0.88 6.05
C LEU A 2 10.65 -1.42 7.44
N GLU A 3 11.39 -2.38 7.93
CA GLU A 3 11.38 -2.83 9.34
C GLU A 3 12.19 -1.85 10.19
N ASP A 4 12.01 -0.56 9.96
CA ASP A 4 12.91 0.42 10.51
C ASP A 4 12.10 1.41 11.35
N ASP A 5 12.34 1.42 12.65
CA ASP A 5 11.77 2.39 13.60
C ASP A 5 12.07 3.86 13.18
N THR A 6 12.90 4.05 12.17
CA THR A 6 13.32 5.36 11.64
C THR A 6 12.42 5.87 10.51
N LEU A 7 11.39 5.13 10.06
CA LEU A 7 10.52 5.57 8.97
C LEU A 7 9.92 6.97 9.18
N PRO A 8 9.36 7.31 10.36
CA PRO A 8 8.81 8.64 10.59
C PRO A 8 9.84 9.77 10.45
N GLU A 9 11.06 9.55 10.93
CA GLU A 9 12.17 10.50 10.85
C GLU A 9 12.59 10.70 9.41
N ARG A 10 12.77 9.63 8.65
CA ARG A 10 13.14 9.68 7.24
C ARG A 10 12.07 10.38 6.39
N LEU A 11 10.79 10.15 6.67
CA LEU A 11 9.71 10.85 5.98
C LEU A 11 9.77 12.36 6.25
N LYS A 12 10.06 12.78 7.49
CA LYS A 12 10.21 14.18 7.85
C LYS A 12 11.47 14.81 7.24
N GLU A 13 12.58 14.09 7.19
CA GLU A 13 13.79 14.56 6.50
C GLU A 13 13.54 14.88 5.02
N ILE A 14 12.73 14.05 4.34
CA ILE A 14 12.42 14.25 2.92
C ILE A 14 11.38 15.35 2.70
N THR A 15 10.38 15.46 3.60
CA THR A 15 9.19 16.30 3.39
C THR A 15 9.13 17.54 4.28
N GLY A 16 9.96 17.63 5.30
CA GLY A 16 9.99 18.71 6.30
C GLY A 16 9.10 18.41 7.51
N ASP A 17 7.81 18.15 7.31
CA ASP A 17 6.81 18.00 8.39
C ASP A 17 6.08 16.65 8.43
N GLY A 18 6.40 15.77 7.49
CA GLY A 18 5.75 14.49 7.26
C GLY A 18 4.88 14.49 6.01
N VAL A 19 4.31 13.33 5.67
CA VAL A 19 3.51 13.16 4.46
C VAL A 19 2.01 13.45 4.71
N ALA A 20 1.31 13.87 3.67
CA ALA A 20 -0.13 14.17 3.77
C ALA A 20 -0.98 12.91 3.89
N VAL A 21 -0.59 11.84 3.19
CA VAL A 21 -1.36 10.60 3.11
C VAL A 21 -0.41 9.41 3.13
N ILE A 22 -0.75 8.39 3.91
CA ILE A 22 -0.12 7.07 3.88
C ILE A 22 -1.18 6.04 3.48
N PHE A 23 -0.89 5.22 2.48
CA PHE A 23 -1.67 4.03 2.15
C PHE A 23 -0.98 2.81 2.78
N ASP A 24 -1.65 2.18 3.75
CA ASP A 24 -1.13 1.00 4.41
C ASP A 24 -1.82 -0.28 3.93
N MET A 25 -1.02 -1.25 3.49
CA MET A 25 -1.47 -2.56 3.04
C MET A 25 -1.14 -3.67 4.04
N VAL A 26 -0.37 -3.38 5.06
CA VAL A 26 0.22 -4.37 5.96
C VAL A 26 -0.42 -4.36 7.33
N GLY A 27 -0.61 -3.19 7.98
CA GLY A 27 -0.94 -3.12 9.40
C GLY A 27 0.12 -3.88 10.25
N PRO A 28 -0.04 -3.99 11.53
CA PRO A 28 -0.80 -3.19 12.47
C PRO A 28 0.01 -2.07 13.15
N ASP A 29 1.24 -1.76 12.67
CA ASP A 29 2.10 -0.74 13.32
C ASP A 29 1.71 0.70 12.97
N TRP A 30 0.45 1.04 13.23
CA TRP A 30 -0.10 2.34 12.84
C TRP A 30 0.45 3.50 13.66
N ASN A 31 0.91 3.27 14.90
CA ASN A 31 1.50 4.35 15.68
C ASN A 31 2.77 4.91 15.03
N GLN A 32 3.59 4.07 14.42
CA GLN A 32 4.76 4.52 13.67
C GLN A 32 4.34 5.26 12.39
N LEU A 33 3.39 4.71 11.66
CA LEU A 33 2.86 5.36 10.45
C LEU A 33 2.25 6.73 10.75
N LEU A 34 1.46 6.84 11.83
CA LEU A 34 0.85 8.11 12.27
C LEU A 34 1.90 9.16 12.65
N LYS A 35 3.04 8.78 13.21
CA LYS A 35 4.15 9.70 13.48
C LYS A 35 4.77 10.27 12.20
N GLY A 36 4.75 9.51 11.10
CA GLY A 36 5.25 9.95 9.79
C GLY A 36 4.30 10.88 9.03
N LEU A 37 3.04 10.99 9.45
CA LEU A 37 2.08 11.93 8.87
C LEU A 37 2.34 13.36 9.38
N ARG A 38 2.08 14.34 8.53
CA ARG A 38 1.99 15.75 8.95
C ARG A 38 0.73 15.99 9.80
N ILE A 39 0.60 17.20 10.36
CA ILE A 39 -0.65 17.66 10.98
C ILE A 39 -1.79 17.57 9.94
N GLU A 40 -2.97 17.11 10.37
CA GLU A 40 -4.14 16.85 9.50
C GLU A 40 -3.90 15.79 8.41
N GLY A 41 -2.84 14.98 8.55
CA GLY A 41 -2.55 13.88 7.63
C GLY A 41 -3.53 12.72 7.79
N THR A 42 -3.63 11.89 6.76
CA THR A 42 -4.56 10.75 6.68
C THR A 42 -3.81 9.44 6.50
N LEU A 43 -4.09 8.46 7.36
CA LEU A 43 -3.72 7.07 7.19
C LEU A 43 -4.90 6.29 6.58
N VAL A 44 -4.70 5.70 5.42
CA VAL A 44 -5.70 4.91 4.69
C VAL A 44 -5.32 3.43 4.76
N MET A 45 -6.05 2.66 5.53
CA MET A 45 -5.87 1.21 5.62
C MET A 45 -6.57 0.53 4.43
N ILE A 46 -5.80 -0.23 3.65
CA ILE A 46 -6.29 -1.01 2.51
C ILE A 46 -5.97 -2.50 2.61
N GLY A 47 -5.20 -2.90 3.61
CA GLY A 47 -4.89 -4.30 3.91
C GLY A 47 -4.43 -4.50 5.36
N VAL A 48 -4.42 -5.75 5.79
CA VAL A 48 -4.09 -6.16 7.17
C VAL A 48 -3.26 -7.44 7.18
N LEU A 49 -2.29 -7.54 6.28
CA LEU A 49 -1.45 -8.75 6.13
C LEU A 49 -0.66 -9.09 7.38
N GLY A 50 -0.22 -8.08 8.14
CA GLY A 50 0.53 -8.25 9.39
C GLY A 50 -0.33 -8.44 10.64
N GLY A 51 -1.66 -8.32 10.52
CA GLY A 51 -2.58 -8.48 11.65
C GLY A 51 -3.81 -7.60 11.55
N THR A 52 -4.81 -7.91 12.37
CA THR A 52 -6.12 -7.24 12.34
C THR A 52 -6.40 -6.39 13.59
N LYS A 53 -5.47 -6.35 14.54
CA LYS A 53 -5.63 -5.63 15.80
C LYS A 53 -4.38 -4.81 16.10
N THR A 54 -4.57 -3.59 16.60
CA THR A 54 -3.49 -2.71 17.02
C THR A 54 -3.96 -1.83 18.18
N GLU A 55 -3.01 -1.27 18.90
CA GLU A 55 -3.24 -0.19 19.85
C GLU A 55 -2.95 1.15 19.20
N LEU A 56 -3.68 2.20 19.58
CA LEU A 56 -3.51 3.54 19.02
C LEU A 56 -3.24 4.56 20.11
N ASP A 57 -2.29 5.47 19.86
CA ASP A 57 -2.11 6.69 20.65
C ASP A 57 -3.17 7.73 20.24
N LEU A 58 -4.35 7.62 20.87
CA LEU A 58 -5.46 8.53 20.59
C LEU A 58 -5.13 9.99 20.94
N ARG A 59 -4.30 10.21 21.99
CA ARG A 59 -3.89 11.56 22.38
C ARG A 59 -3.02 12.20 21.30
N GLY A 60 -2.05 11.46 20.77
CA GLY A 60 -1.22 11.92 19.65
C GLY A 60 -2.05 12.24 18.41
N MET A 61 -2.99 11.37 18.05
CA MET A 61 -3.90 11.60 16.94
C MET A 61 -4.74 12.88 17.11
N MET A 62 -5.33 13.08 18.30
CA MET A 62 -6.12 14.29 18.60
C MET A 62 -5.29 15.57 18.48
N GLN A 63 -4.11 15.60 19.07
CA GLN A 63 -3.22 16.76 19.04
C GLN A 63 -2.79 17.13 17.61
N ARG A 64 -2.63 16.14 16.76
CA ARG A 64 -2.23 16.33 15.35
C ARG A 64 -3.43 16.37 14.40
N ARG A 65 -4.67 16.23 14.88
CA ARG A 65 -5.91 16.22 14.09
C ARG A 65 -5.85 15.25 12.92
N GLN A 66 -5.25 14.06 13.14
CA GLN A 66 -5.05 13.05 12.11
C GLN A 66 -6.32 12.26 11.85
N THR A 67 -6.46 11.77 10.63
CA THR A 67 -7.56 10.90 10.20
C THR A 67 -7.05 9.48 9.99
N LEU A 68 -7.76 8.51 10.56
CA LEU A 68 -7.63 7.11 10.21
C LEU A 68 -8.89 6.66 9.47
N THR A 69 -8.72 6.12 8.29
CA THR A 69 -9.82 5.59 7.48
C THR A 69 -9.46 4.24 6.88
N ALA A 70 -10.47 3.51 6.44
CA ALA A 70 -10.29 2.19 5.85
C ALA A 70 -11.10 2.04 4.58
N MET A 71 -10.62 1.22 3.67
CA MET A 71 -11.35 0.87 2.47
C MET A 71 -11.17 -0.59 2.08
N THR A 72 -12.18 -1.15 1.43
CA THR A 72 -12.11 -2.44 0.76
C THR A 72 -12.90 -2.40 -0.55
N MET A 73 -12.34 -2.96 -1.60
CA MET A 73 -13.03 -3.04 -2.90
C MET A 73 -14.06 -4.18 -2.93
N ARG A 74 -13.77 -5.27 -2.24
CA ARG A 74 -14.58 -6.49 -2.32
C ARG A 74 -16.02 -6.29 -1.85
N SER A 75 -16.22 -5.53 -0.79
CA SER A 75 -17.53 -5.26 -0.18
C SER A 75 -18.23 -4.00 -0.69
N GLN A 76 -17.64 -3.28 -1.67
CA GLN A 76 -18.29 -2.13 -2.26
C GLN A 76 -19.50 -2.55 -3.12
N PRO A 77 -20.59 -1.77 -3.12
CA PRO A 77 -21.69 -1.96 -4.07
C PRO A 77 -21.20 -1.97 -5.51
N LEU A 78 -21.91 -2.72 -6.36
CA LEU A 78 -21.51 -2.89 -7.77
C LEU A 78 -21.39 -1.55 -8.51
N GLU A 79 -22.33 -0.66 -8.31
CA GLU A 79 -22.35 0.66 -8.96
C GLU A 79 -21.07 1.45 -8.59
N LYS A 80 -20.63 1.37 -7.34
CA LYS A 80 -19.43 2.05 -6.88
C LYS A 80 -18.17 1.44 -7.49
N ARG A 81 -18.12 0.11 -7.62
CA ARG A 81 -17.01 -0.57 -8.31
C ARG A 81 -16.94 -0.22 -9.79
N ILE A 82 -18.10 -0.13 -10.47
CA ILE A 82 -18.19 0.32 -11.85
C ILE A 82 -17.70 1.76 -11.99
N ALA A 83 -18.15 2.67 -11.11
CA ALA A 83 -17.71 4.07 -11.14
C ALA A 83 -16.18 4.18 -10.98
N ILE A 84 -15.58 3.41 -10.06
CA ILE A 84 -14.12 3.38 -9.86
C ILE A 84 -13.41 2.84 -11.12
N ALA A 85 -13.94 1.77 -11.74
CA ALA A 85 -13.38 1.19 -12.95
C ALA A 85 -13.43 2.19 -14.12
N ASN A 86 -14.52 2.93 -14.27
CA ASN A 86 -14.64 3.98 -15.29
C ASN A 86 -13.60 5.09 -15.07
N VAL A 87 -13.46 5.59 -13.84
CA VAL A 87 -12.43 6.60 -13.52
C VAL A 87 -11.01 6.06 -13.80
N PHE A 88 -10.75 4.79 -13.51
CA PHE A 88 -9.47 4.16 -13.85
C PHE A 88 -9.24 4.14 -15.36
N ASN A 89 -10.23 3.69 -16.13
CA ASN A 89 -10.14 3.63 -17.60
C ASN A 89 -9.94 5.02 -18.21
N ASP A 90 -10.63 6.02 -17.71
CA ASP A 90 -10.56 7.37 -18.27
C ASP A 90 -9.25 8.08 -17.91
N ARG A 91 -8.75 7.89 -16.70
CA ARG A 91 -7.63 8.69 -16.17
C ARG A 91 -6.30 7.95 -16.12
N LEU A 92 -6.31 6.65 -15.82
CA LEU A 92 -5.08 5.90 -15.58
C LEU A 92 -4.69 4.97 -16.73
N ALA A 93 -5.64 4.30 -17.38
CA ALA A 93 -5.33 3.40 -18.48
C ALA A 93 -4.54 4.09 -19.63
N PRO A 94 -4.84 5.35 -20.03
CA PRO A 94 -4.03 6.06 -21.02
C PRO A 94 -2.58 6.31 -20.58
N LEU A 95 -2.33 6.44 -19.27
CA LEU A 95 -0.97 6.62 -18.74
C LEU A 95 -0.14 5.35 -18.83
N PHE A 96 -0.78 4.18 -18.72
CA PHE A 96 -0.11 2.91 -19.00
C PHE A 96 0.15 2.74 -20.50
N ALA A 97 -0.83 3.07 -21.34
CA ALA A 97 -0.71 2.94 -22.79
C ALA A 97 0.43 3.80 -23.38
N ASN A 98 0.67 4.98 -22.82
CA ASN A 98 1.73 5.90 -23.28
C ASN A 98 3.05 5.76 -22.49
N GLY A 99 3.14 4.77 -21.56
CA GLY A 99 4.35 4.47 -20.79
C GLY A 99 4.67 5.45 -19.65
N ARG A 100 3.80 6.42 -19.35
CA ARG A 100 3.98 7.35 -18.21
C ARG A 100 3.78 6.65 -16.86
N LEU A 101 2.90 5.65 -16.82
CA LEU A 101 2.81 4.69 -15.72
C LEU A 101 3.32 3.34 -16.21
N ARG A 102 4.13 2.69 -15.40
CA ARG A 102 4.66 1.36 -15.69
C ARG A 102 4.26 0.41 -14.57
N PRO A 103 3.86 -0.83 -14.89
CA PRO A 103 3.66 -1.84 -13.87
C PRO A 103 4.99 -2.14 -13.17
N LEU A 104 4.90 -2.69 -11.97
CA LEU A 104 6.08 -3.21 -11.28
C LEU A 104 6.77 -4.27 -12.14
N PRO A 105 8.10 -4.47 -11.99
CA PRO A 105 8.82 -5.53 -12.68
C PRO A 105 8.14 -6.88 -12.50
N LEU A 106 8.21 -7.73 -13.51
CA LEU A 106 7.67 -9.08 -13.49
C LEU A 106 8.83 -10.08 -13.46
N LYS A 107 8.70 -11.11 -12.64
CA LYS A 107 9.49 -12.34 -12.74
C LYS A 107 8.55 -13.48 -13.09
N THR A 108 8.81 -14.15 -14.21
CA THR A 108 7.96 -15.24 -14.71
C THR A 108 8.56 -16.58 -14.29
N PHE A 109 7.66 -17.52 -14.03
CA PHE A 109 7.99 -18.92 -13.75
C PHE A 109 7.03 -19.79 -14.58
N PRO A 110 7.47 -20.95 -15.09
CA PRO A 110 6.54 -21.94 -15.64
C PRO A 110 5.50 -22.33 -14.60
N PHE A 111 4.29 -22.65 -15.02
CA PHE A 111 3.25 -23.09 -14.08
C PHE A 111 3.68 -24.38 -13.35
N SER A 112 4.41 -25.26 -14.02
CA SER A 112 4.99 -26.49 -13.44
C SER A 112 5.99 -26.22 -12.32
N ASP A 113 6.54 -25.00 -12.24
CA ASP A 113 7.54 -24.60 -11.24
C ASP A 113 6.97 -23.63 -10.19
N ALA A 114 5.68 -23.77 -9.88
CA ALA A 114 5.03 -22.99 -8.84
C ALA A 114 5.76 -23.04 -7.47
N PRO A 115 6.34 -24.18 -7.04
CA PRO A 115 7.13 -24.21 -5.80
C PRO A 115 8.30 -23.24 -5.79
N ALA A 116 9.05 -23.12 -6.90
CA ALA A 116 10.15 -22.14 -6.98
C ALA A 116 9.66 -20.70 -6.95
N ALA A 117 8.50 -20.40 -7.56
CA ALA A 117 7.89 -19.08 -7.46
C ALA A 117 7.51 -18.73 -6.02
N HIS A 118 6.97 -19.69 -5.25
CA HIS A 118 6.66 -19.50 -3.83
C HIS A 118 7.93 -19.32 -2.99
N ALA A 119 8.96 -20.13 -3.19
CA ALA A 119 10.25 -20.00 -2.50
C ALA A 119 10.85 -18.60 -2.74
N HIS A 120 10.87 -18.15 -4.00
CA HIS A 120 11.34 -16.82 -4.37
C HIS A 120 10.50 -15.68 -3.74
N MET A 121 9.24 -15.93 -3.43
CA MET A 121 8.38 -14.94 -2.76
C MET A 121 8.72 -14.80 -1.27
N ILE A 122 9.14 -15.90 -0.64
CA ILE A 122 9.54 -15.94 0.78
C ILE A 122 10.91 -15.26 0.98
N GLU A 123 11.83 -15.43 0.03
CA GLU A 123 13.17 -14.83 0.07
C GLU A 123 13.17 -13.30 -0.04
N ASP A 124 12.05 -12.69 -0.38
CA ASP A 124 11.71 -11.25 -0.44
C ASP A 124 12.76 -10.32 -1.11
N ALA A 125 13.65 -10.89 -1.90
CA ALA A 125 14.72 -10.13 -2.56
C ALA A 125 14.26 -9.36 -3.82
N PHE A 126 12.99 -9.49 -4.22
CA PHE A 126 12.47 -8.91 -5.46
C PHE A 126 11.25 -8.03 -5.24
N SER A 127 11.43 -6.74 -5.45
CA SER A 127 10.32 -5.77 -5.47
C SER A 127 9.60 -5.82 -6.82
N GLY A 128 8.52 -6.63 -6.90
CA GLY A 128 7.77 -6.80 -8.14
C GLY A 128 6.70 -7.89 -8.04
N LYS A 129 6.24 -8.37 -9.18
CA LYS A 129 5.24 -9.44 -9.28
C LYS A 129 5.87 -10.75 -9.76
N ARG A 130 5.47 -11.87 -9.16
CA ARG A 130 5.77 -13.23 -9.64
C ARG A 130 4.55 -13.68 -10.43
N VAL A 131 4.78 -14.16 -11.63
CA VAL A 131 3.72 -14.57 -12.56
C VAL A 131 4.00 -16.01 -13.00
N LEU A 132 3.01 -16.88 -12.81
CA LEU A 132 3.05 -18.24 -13.36
C LEU A 132 2.51 -18.18 -14.79
N VAL A 133 3.27 -18.70 -15.72
CA VAL A 133 2.91 -18.76 -17.14
C VAL A 133 2.41 -20.17 -17.44
N VAL A 134 1.25 -20.25 -18.05
CA VAL A 134 0.68 -21.50 -18.59
C VAL A 134 1.00 -21.54 -20.08
N ASP A 135 1.64 -22.61 -20.53
CA ASP A 135 1.94 -22.87 -21.94
C ASP A 135 0.67 -23.25 -22.71
#